data_5b323dddc0eb8c405330e20496eb660b
#
_entry.id   5b323dddc0eb8c405330e20496eb660b
#
_cell.length_a   1.000
_cell.length_b   1.000
_cell.length_c   1.000
_cell.angle_alpha   90.00
_cell.angle_beta   90.00
_cell.angle_gamma   90.00
#
_symmetry.space_group_name_H-M   'P 1'
#
loop_
_entity.id
_entity.type
_entity.pdbx_description
1 polymer ?
#
loop_
_entity_poly.entity_id
_entity_poly.type
_entity_poly.pdbx_seq_one_letter_code
_entity_poly.pdbx_strand_id
1 'polypeptide(L)'
;MKKYLVIFCCSLVSNFLFAQYTMQDLTVYDCEGTLKDSESNVLISSWYSHDENFNFTICPPNALQITINFSVFSTEPTNDYLTIYDGPDNTYPVLGVYSGSNLPPQTISSGCVTIGFFSDQNIADEGFELSWITDVSIPAAPVISLPNIPTCSTTVFNIELDQLIHCDSVATAQIFVGGQVNQTVIATPINCTNDSTNTIQLSINPGLNESGVYTIYFQSFFLDDCNNIWDLSTATQFVVNDCPLQLDLYAN
;
A
#
# COMPACT_ATOMS: atom_id res chain seq x y z
N MET A 1 38.47 -30.84 -19.63
CA MET A 1 37.20 -31.18 -18.96
C MET A 1 36.49 -29.87 -18.56
N LYS A 2 35.48 -29.46 -19.31
CA LYS A 2 34.69 -28.26 -19.00
C LYS A 2 33.61 -28.62 -17.96
N LYS A 3 33.69 -28.03 -16.76
CA LYS A 3 32.63 -28.17 -15.73
C LYS A 3 31.49 -27.20 -16.08
N TYR A 4 30.34 -27.74 -16.44
CA TYR A 4 29.12 -26.95 -16.56
C TYR A 4 28.52 -26.73 -15.17
N LEU A 5 28.45 -25.48 -14.76
CA LEU A 5 27.72 -25.03 -13.57
C LEU A 5 26.23 -24.97 -13.93
N VAL A 6 25.45 -25.92 -13.47
CA VAL A 6 23.99 -25.88 -13.59
C VAL A 6 23.48 -24.96 -12.48
N ILE A 7 23.09 -23.75 -12.86
CA ILE A 7 22.36 -22.84 -11.95
C ILE A 7 20.92 -23.34 -11.88
N PHE A 8 20.56 -23.95 -10.75
CA PHE A 8 19.20 -24.32 -10.44
C PHE A 8 18.45 -23.02 -10.08
N CYS A 9 17.74 -22.46 -11.06
CA CYS A 9 16.84 -21.34 -10.84
C CYS A 9 15.62 -21.87 -10.07
N CYS A 10 15.67 -21.77 -8.72
CA CYS A 10 14.54 -22.07 -7.86
C CYS A 10 13.53 -20.93 -8.06
N SER A 11 12.55 -21.15 -8.95
CA SER A 11 11.38 -20.27 -9.05
C SER A 11 10.59 -20.40 -7.76
N LEU A 12 10.79 -19.45 -6.84
CA LEU A 12 9.88 -19.22 -5.73
C LEU A 12 8.53 -18.80 -6.33
N VAL A 13 7.64 -19.77 -6.53
CA VAL A 13 6.22 -19.47 -6.70
C VAL A 13 5.77 -18.98 -5.33
N SER A 14 5.69 -17.67 -5.14
CA SER A 14 4.99 -17.08 -4.01
C SER A 14 3.52 -17.46 -4.17
N ASN A 15 3.08 -18.51 -3.47
CA ASN A 15 1.67 -18.71 -3.24
C ASN A 15 1.20 -17.54 -2.38
N PHE A 16 0.51 -16.58 -2.96
CA PHE A 16 -0.29 -15.62 -2.22
C PHE A 16 -1.37 -16.42 -1.49
N LEU A 17 -1.16 -16.67 -0.22
CA LEU A 17 -2.17 -17.21 0.66
C LEU A 17 -3.10 -16.05 1.02
N PHE A 18 -4.19 -15.91 0.27
CA PHE A 18 -5.29 -15.02 0.66
C PHE A 18 -5.85 -15.49 2.00
N ALA A 19 -6.20 -14.54 2.86
CA ALA A 19 -6.92 -14.87 4.08
C ALA A 19 -8.25 -15.51 3.73
N GLN A 20 -8.55 -16.67 4.33
CA GLN A 20 -9.79 -17.41 4.10
C GLN A 20 -10.60 -17.42 5.38
N TYR A 21 -11.85 -17.03 5.28
CA TYR A 21 -12.79 -16.93 6.39
C TYR A 21 -14.06 -17.72 6.12
N THR A 22 -14.70 -18.12 7.19
CA THR A 22 -16.08 -18.66 7.19
C THR A 22 -17.01 -17.68 7.89
N MET A 23 -18.27 -17.66 7.49
CA MET A 23 -19.29 -16.74 8.00
C MET A 23 -19.46 -16.91 9.52
N GLN A 24 -19.29 -15.82 10.26
CA GLN A 24 -19.44 -15.72 11.70
C GLN A 24 -19.44 -14.23 12.11
N ASP A 25 -19.79 -13.93 13.35
CA ASP A 25 -19.61 -12.57 13.89
C ASP A 25 -18.11 -12.29 14.09
N LEU A 26 -17.53 -11.54 13.17
CA LEU A 26 -16.10 -11.23 13.17
C LEU A 26 -15.83 -9.92 12.43
N THR A 27 -14.86 -9.16 12.92
CA THR A 27 -14.28 -8.02 12.19
C THR A 27 -12.85 -8.36 11.78
N VAL A 28 -12.54 -8.18 10.50
CA VAL A 28 -11.21 -8.39 9.92
C VAL A 28 -10.66 -7.10 9.33
N TYR A 29 -9.35 -7.01 9.27
CA TYR A 29 -8.62 -5.85 8.79
C TYR A 29 -7.74 -6.15 7.58
N ASP A 30 -7.89 -7.35 7.01
CA ASP A 30 -7.15 -7.77 5.82
C ASP A 30 -7.66 -7.04 4.59
N CYS A 31 -6.72 -6.58 3.76
CA CYS A 31 -7.05 -5.82 2.55
C CYS A 31 -7.61 -6.68 1.42
N GLU A 32 -7.38 -7.96 1.46
CA GLU A 32 -7.88 -8.93 0.51
C GLU A 32 -8.15 -10.27 1.20
N GLY A 33 -9.12 -11.01 0.70
CA GLY A 33 -9.46 -12.31 1.26
C GLY A 33 -10.65 -12.94 0.58
N THR A 34 -11.05 -14.09 1.12
CA THR A 34 -12.24 -14.82 0.73
C THR A 34 -13.09 -15.13 1.95
N LEU A 35 -14.40 -15.06 1.77
CA LEU A 35 -15.40 -15.44 2.77
C LEU A 35 -16.33 -16.48 2.14
N LYS A 36 -16.51 -17.58 2.86
CA LYS A 36 -17.51 -18.60 2.56
C LYS A 36 -18.61 -18.58 3.61
N ASP A 37 -19.71 -19.22 3.29
CA ASP A 37 -20.74 -19.53 4.29
C ASP A 37 -20.19 -20.38 5.44
N SER A 38 -21.04 -20.68 6.41
CA SER A 38 -20.66 -21.35 7.67
C SER A 38 -20.36 -22.84 7.54
N GLU A 39 -20.51 -23.47 6.38
CA GLU A 39 -20.43 -24.92 6.14
C GLU A 39 -21.04 -25.76 7.30
N SER A 40 -22.19 -26.38 7.10
CA SER A 40 -22.80 -27.24 8.12
C SER A 40 -21.82 -28.34 8.52
N ASN A 41 -21.61 -28.57 9.83
CA ASN A 41 -20.76 -29.63 10.38
C ASN A 41 -21.28 -31.06 10.07
N VAL A 42 -22.18 -31.21 9.11
CA VAL A 42 -22.71 -32.50 8.71
C VAL A 42 -21.83 -33.07 7.60
N LEU A 43 -21.15 -34.15 7.86
CA LEU A 43 -20.17 -34.87 7.03
C LEU A 43 -20.61 -35.21 5.59
N ILE A 44 -21.73 -34.69 5.08
CA ILE A 44 -22.33 -35.08 3.80
C ILE A 44 -22.81 -33.88 2.96
N SER A 45 -22.89 -32.66 3.49
CA SER A 45 -23.31 -31.49 2.70
C SER A 45 -22.39 -30.29 2.94
N SER A 46 -22.02 -29.67 1.86
CA SER A 46 -21.34 -28.36 1.84
C SER A 46 -22.32 -27.18 1.92
N TRP A 47 -23.51 -27.41 2.52
CA TRP A 47 -24.55 -26.38 2.65
C TRP A 47 -24.37 -25.60 3.95
N TYR A 48 -24.83 -24.33 3.97
CA TYR A 48 -24.84 -23.55 5.21
C TYR A 48 -25.77 -24.14 6.27
N SER A 49 -25.63 -23.73 7.52
CA SER A 49 -26.44 -24.21 8.62
C SER A 49 -27.76 -23.44 8.75
N HIS A 50 -28.74 -24.03 9.43
CA HIS A 50 -30.00 -23.39 9.79
C HIS A 50 -29.82 -22.43 10.98
N ASP A 51 -30.77 -21.50 11.16
CA ASP A 51 -30.85 -20.57 12.30
C ASP A 51 -29.61 -19.67 12.44
N GLU A 52 -29.02 -19.27 11.32
CA GLU A 52 -27.86 -18.35 11.34
C GLU A 52 -28.30 -16.89 11.32
N ASN A 53 -27.56 -16.07 12.04
CA ASN A 53 -27.70 -14.61 12.02
C ASN A 53 -26.36 -13.99 12.38
N PHE A 54 -25.47 -13.89 11.39
CA PHE A 54 -24.10 -13.42 11.57
C PHE A 54 -23.84 -12.12 10.81
N ASN A 55 -22.88 -11.34 11.34
CA ASN A 55 -22.35 -10.17 10.68
C ASN A 55 -20.83 -10.29 10.57
N PHE A 56 -20.32 -10.37 9.36
CA PHE A 56 -18.90 -10.37 9.06
C PHE A 56 -18.49 -9.00 8.55
N THR A 57 -17.59 -8.33 9.23
CA THR A 57 -17.15 -6.96 8.88
C THR A 57 -15.72 -6.96 8.36
N ILE A 58 -15.50 -6.32 7.22
CA ILE A 58 -14.21 -6.08 6.60
C ILE A 58 -13.92 -4.58 6.74
N CYS A 59 -12.86 -4.22 7.48
CA CYS A 59 -12.58 -2.82 7.81
C CYS A 59 -11.06 -2.52 7.81
N PRO A 60 -10.36 -2.65 6.68
CA PRO A 60 -8.93 -2.36 6.62
C PRO A 60 -8.62 -0.90 6.95
N PRO A 61 -7.47 -0.61 7.59
CA PRO A 61 -7.06 0.76 7.86
C PRO A 61 -6.93 1.56 6.56
N ASN A 62 -7.30 2.84 6.61
CA ASN A 62 -7.18 3.77 5.49
C ASN A 62 -7.87 3.32 4.18
N ALA A 63 -8.82 2.39 4.28
CA ALA A 63 -9.61 1.93 3.14
C ALA A 63 -10.40 3.09 2.52
N LEU A 64 -10.22 3.31 1.23
CA LEU A 64 -11.01 4.23 0.42
C LEU A 64 -12.23 3.52 -0.17
N GLN A 65 -12.03 2.27 -0.56
CA GLN A 65 -13.02 1.48 -1.25
C GLN A 65 -12.75 -0.01 -1.03
N ILE A 66 -13.80 -0.81 -0.85
CA ILE A 66 -13.74 -2.27 -0.85
C ILE A 66 -14.61 -2.78 -1.99
N THR A 67 -14.02 -3.58 -2.87
CA THR A 67 -14.72 -4.25 -3.97
C THR A 67 -14.98 -5.70 -3.62
N ILE A 68 -16.25 -6.11 -3.65
CA ILE A 68 -16.70 -7.49 -3.37
C ILE A 68 -17.13 -8.16 -4.67
N ASN A 69 -16.65 -9.38 -4.89
CA ASN A 69 -17.01 -10.23 -6.02
C ASN A 69 -17.48 -11.59 -5.51
N PHE A 70 -18.64 -12.04 -5.99
CA PHE A 70 -19.15 -13.38 -5.68
C PHE A 70 -18.69 -14.38 -6.74
N SER A 71 -18.29 -15.57 -6.29
CA SER A 71 -17.97 -16.73 -7.14
C SER A 71 -19.04 -17.80 -7.07
N VAL A 72 -19.71 -17.93 -5.91
CA VAL A 72 -20.82 -18.87 -5.67
C VAL A 72 -21.93 -18.13 -4.93
N PHE A 73 -23.20 -18.41 -5.26
CA PHE A 73 -24.33 -17.90 -4.51
C PHE A 73 -25.57 -18.76 -4.76
N SER A 74 -26.05 -19.45 -3.72
CA SER A 74 -27.32 -20.20 -3.71
C SER A 74 -27.85 -20.28 -2.29
N THR A 75 -28.97 -19.59 -2.03
CA THR A 75 -29.69 -19.61 -0.74
C THR A 75 -31.15 -20.02 -0.96
N GLU A 76 -31.86 -20.46 0.10
CA GLU A 76 -33.30 -20.62 0.02
C GLU A 76 -33.96 -19.32 -0.43
N PRO A 77 -34.75 -19.33 -1.53
CA PRO A 77 -35.36 -18.10 -2.02
C PRO A 77 -36.32 -17.48 -0.98
N THR A 78 -36.18 -16.20 -0.74
CA THR A 78 -37.03 -15.33 0.11
C THR A 78 -36.85 -15.47 1.63
N ASN A 79 -36.46 -16.62 2.14
CA ASN A 79 -36.36 -16.87 3.60
C ASN A 79 -34.93 -16.64 4.08
N ASP A 80 -33.94 -17.12 3.32
CA ASP A 80 -32.52 -16.95 3.62
C ASP A 80 -31.92 -15.87 2.74
N TYR A 81 -31.14 -14.97 3.34
CA TYR A 81 -30.63 -13.84 2.57
C TYR A 81 -29.29 -13.33 3.10
N LEU A 82 -28.52 -12.79 2.17
CA LEU A 82 -27.28 -12.07 2.43
C LEU A 82 -27.52 -10.58 2.21
N THR A 83 -27.15 -9.77 3.19
CA THR A 83 -27.26 -8.30 3.11
C THR A 83 -25.87 -7.67 3.16
N ILE A 84 -25.59 -6.72 2.30
CA ILE A 84 -24.34 -5.95 2.31
C ILE A 84 -24.64 -4.53 2.79
N TYR A 85 -23.91 -4.09 3.83
CA TYR A 85 -24.02 -2.76 4.42
C TYR A 85 -22.75 -1.94 4.14
N ASP A 86 -22.90 -0.67 3.77
CA ASP A 86 -21.81 0.26 3.52
C ASP A 86 -21.30 0.87 4.83
N GLY A 87 -20.62 0.07 5.63
CA GLY A 87 -20.11 0.52 6.93
C GLY A 87 -19.67 -0.60 7.86
N PRO A 88 -19.17 -0.23 9.06
CA PRO A 88 -18.60 -1.15 10.03
C PRO A 88 -19.61 -2.02 10.80
N ASP A 89 -20.92 -1.85 10.58
CA ASP A 89 -21.96 -2.66 11.19
C ASP A 89 -23.27 -2.62 10.39
N ASN A 90 -24.27 -3.37 10.80
CA ASN A 90 -25.56 -3.53 10.14
C ASN A 90 -26.55 -2.36 10.36
N THR A 91 -26.13 -1.26 10.97
CA THR A 91 -26.94 -0.02 11.08
C THR A 91 -26.68 0.94 9.93
N TYR A 92 -25.67 0.67 9.12
CA TYR A 92 -25.26 1.48 7.96
C TYR A 92 -26.14 1.22 6.74
N PRO A 93 -26.07 2.09 5.69
CA PRO A 93 -26.87 1.95 4.48
C PRO A 93 -26.70 0.59 3.81
N VAL A 94 -27.81 0.03 3.33
CA VAL A 94 -27.82 -1.25 2.60
C VAL A 94 -27.41 -1.01 1.15
N LEU A 95 -26.37 -1.72 0.69
CA LEU A 95 -25.93 -1.75 -0.71
C LEU A 95 -26.67 -2.80 -1.52
N GLY A 96 -27.09 -3.91 -0.90
CA GLY A 96 -27.84 -4.95 -1.56
C GLY A 96 -28.37 -6.01 -0.58
N VAL A 97 -29.47 -6.67 -0.98
CA VAL A 97 -30.04 -7.85 -0.32
C VAL A 97 -30.24 -8.91 -1.38
N TYR A 98 -29.70 -10.11 -1.15
CA TYR A 98 -29.64 -11.18 -2.13
C TYR A 98 -30.20 -12.48 -1.53
N SER A 99 -31.00 -13.20 -2.33
CA SER A 99 -31.62 -14.46 -1.96
C SER A 99 -31.86 -15.29 -3.23
N GLY A 100 -31.91 -16.62 -3.11
CA GLY A 100 -32.04 -17.54 -4.24
C GLY A 100 -30.70 -17.82 -4.92
N SER A 101 -30.71 -18.13 -6.22
CA SER A 101 -29.51 -18.65 -6.94
C SER A 101 -28.95 -17.69 -7.99
N ASN A 102 -29.38 -16.44 -8.00
CA ASN A 102 -28.82 -15.44 -8.90
C ASN A 102 -27.54 -14.86 -8.28
N LEU A 103 -26.41 -15.01 -8.96
CA LEU A 103 -25.14 -14.46 -8.51
C LEU A 103 -25.26 -12.94 -8.32
N PRO A 104 -24.96 -12.40 -7.10
CA PRO A 104 -24.99 -10.96 -6.87
C PRO A 104 -24.00 -10.22 -7.77
N PRO A 105 -24.33 -8.99 -8.21
CA PRO A 105 -23.38 -8.19 -8.97
C PRO A 105 -22.19 -7.79 -8.08
N GLN A 106 -21.08 -7.40 -8.72
CA GLN A 106 -19.99 -6.75 -8.02
C GLN A 106 -20.52 -5.58 -7.19
N THR A 107 -20.14 -5.53 -5.93
CA THR A 107 -20.55 -4.49 -4.99
C THR A 107 -19.34 -3.70 -4.50
N ILE A 108 -19.49 -2.39 -4.40
CA ILE A 108 -18.44 -1.46 -3.98
C ILE A 108 -18.93 -0.70 -2.75
N SER A 109 -18.13 -0.71 -1.69
CA SER A 109 -18.34 0.01 -0.45
C SER A 109 -17.37 1.18 -0.33
N SER A 110 -17.72 2.21 0.43
CA SER A 110 -16.90 3.41 0.66
C SER A 110 -16.04 3.31 1.93
N GLY A 111 -15.28 2.24 2.08
CA GLY A 111 -14.45 2.00 3.28
C GLY A 111 -14.80 0.67 3.93
N CYS A 112 -15.21 0.65 5.21
CA CYS A 112 -15.66 -0.60 5.83
C CYS A 112 -16.92 -1.15 5.16
N VAL A 113 -17.06 -2.47 5.13
CA VAL A 113 -18.26 -3.18 4.65
C VAL A 113 -18.65 -4.27 5.64
N THR A 114 -19.93 -4.40 5.90
CA THR A 114 -20.48 -5.50 6.71
C THR A 114 -21.37 -6.39 5.86
N ILE A 115 -21.15 -7.69 5.95
CA ILE A 115 -21.89 -8.72 5.28
C ILE A 115 -22.72 -9.43 6.35
N GLY A 116 -24.04 -9.27 6.30
CA GLY A 116 -24.99 -9.98 7.16
C GLY A 116 -25.53 -11.21 6.44
N PHE A 117 -25.55 -12.33 7.10
CA PHE A 117 -26.20 -13.57 6.60
C PHE A 117 -27.23 -14.05 7.60
N PHE A 118 -28.43 -14.32 7.09
CA PHE A 118 -29.55 -14.87 7.85
C PHE A 118 -30.06 -16.12 7.17
N SER A 119 -30.27 -17.19 7.95
CA SER A 119 -31.00 -18.40 7.53
C SER A 119 -32.07 -18.80 8.55
N ASP A 120 -33.20 -19.34 8.05
CA ASP A 120 -34.26 -19.84 8.91
C ASP A 120 -34.03 -21.33 9.30
N GLN A 121 -35.05 -22.02 9.84
CA GLN A 121 -34.96 -23.38 10.35
C GLN A 121 -35.21 -24.46 9.30
N ASN A 122 -35.45 -24.11 8.04
CA ASN A 122 -36.02 -25.07 7.11
C ASN A 122 -35.01 -25.54 6.07
N ILE A 123 -34.94 -24.88 4.95
CA ILE A 123 -34.18 -25.30 3.78
C ILE A 123 -32.81 -24.61 3.77
N ALA A 124 -31.75 -25.39 3.65
CA ALA A 124 -30.41 -24.84 3.33
C ALA A 124 -30.08 -25.15 1.86
N ASP A 125 -29.09 -24.48 1.32
CA ASP A 125 -28.59 -24.66 -0.04
C ASP A 125 -27.05 -24.57 -0.04
N GLU A 126 -26.43 -24.53 -1.22
CA GLU A 126 -24.96 -24.54 -1.41
C GLU A 126 -24.25 -23.37 -0.71
N GLY A 127 -24.93 -22.24 -0.51
CA GLY A 127 -24.40 -21.08 0.18
C GLY A 127 -23.70 -20.09 -0.72
N PHE A 128 -22.64 -19.47 -0.22
CA PHE A 128 -21.94 -18.43 -0.96
C PHE A 128 -20.43 -18.50 -0.77
N GLU A 129 -19.73 -18.01 -1.79
CA GLU A 129 -18.32 -17.68 -1.72
C GLU A 129 -18.12 -16.33 -2.37
N LEU A 130 -17.41 -15.44 -1.68
CA LEU A 130 -17.03 -14.14 -2.17
C LEU A 130 -15.57 -13.85 -1.89
N SER A 131 -15.02 -12.92 -2.65
CA SER A 131 -13.70 -12.34 -2.42
C SER A 131 -13.79 -10.81 -2.31
N TRP A 132 -12.84 -10.21 -1.63
CA TRP A 132 -12.72 -8.75 -1.59
C TRP A 132 -11.31 -8.29 -1.88
N ILE A 133 -11.21 -7.06 -2.38
CA ILE A 133 -9.98 -6.30 -2.57
C ILE A 133 -10.24 -4.87 -2.08
N THR A 134 -9.26 -4.29 -1.40
CA THR A 134 -9.35 -2.94 -0.83
C THR A 134 -8.42 -1.99 -1.56
N ASP A 135 -8.95 -0.83 -1.97
CA ASP A 135 -8.15 0.32 -2.35
C ASP A 135 -7.89 1.18 -1.10
N VAL A 136 -6.63 1.53 -0.86
CA VAL A 136 -6.21 2.35 0.28
C VAL A 136 -5.67 3.71 -0.17
N SER A 137 -5.71 4.69 0.74
CA SER A 137 -5.15 6.00 0.47
C SER A 137 -3.62 5.94 0.42
N ILE A 138 -3.04 6.52 -0.63
CA ILE A 138 -1.60 6.63 -0.81
C ILE A 138 -1.20 8.08 -0.54
N PRO A 139 -0.15 8.33 0.30
CA PRO A 139 0.36 9.68 0.47
C PRO A 139 0.94 10.21 -0.85
N ALA A 140 0.87 11.52 -1.04
CA ALA A 140 1.54 12.15 -2.17
C ALA A 140 3.07 12.06 -2.02
N ALA A 141 3.79 12.01 -3.14
CA ALA A 141 5.23 12.14 -3.12
C ALA A 141 5.64 13.52 -2.54
N PRO A 142 6.68 13.59 -1.69
CA PRO A 142 7.10 14.85 -1.09
C PRO A 142 7.61 15.83 -2.14
N VAL A 143 7.32 17.12 -1.95
CA VAL A 143 7.90 18.18 -2.76
C VAL A 143 9.16 18.69 -2.06
N ILE A 144 10.28 18.72 -2.80
CA ILE A 144 11.56 19.20 -2.31
C ILE A 144 11.69 20.70 -2.60
N SER A 145 12.03 21.48 -1.58
CA SER A 145 12.43 22.88 -1.71
C SER A 145 13.83 23.11 -1.14
N LEU A 146 14.49 24.16 -1.63
CA LEU A 146 15.77 24.60 -1.12
C LEU A 146 15.57 25.96 -0.42
N PRO A 147 15.67 26.04 0.90
CA PRO A 147 15.55 27.31 1.63
C PRO A 147 16.65 28.31 1.25
N ASN A 148 17.81 27.81 0.86
CA ASN A 148 18.90 28.56 0.29
C ASN A 148 19.47 27.83 -0.92
N ILE A 149 19.58 28.50 -2.06
CA ILE A 149 20.19 27.90 -3.25
C ILE A 149 21.70 27.78 -3.01
N PRO A 150 22.26 26.54 -3.10
CA PRO A 150 23.69 26.35 -2.92
C PRO A 150 24.50 27.06 -3.99
N THR A 151 25.68 27.56 -3.59
CA THR A 151 26.63 28.24 -4.48
C THR A 151 27.83 27.34 -4.77
N CYS A 152 28.73 27.84 -5.61
CA CYS A 152 30.00 27.17 -5.91
C CYS A 152 30.79 26.83 -4.64
N SER A 153 31.44 25.67 -4.63
CA SER A 153 32.19 25.11 -3.50
C SER A 153 31.36 24.69 -2.28
N THR A 154 30.04 24.78 -2.36
CA THR A 154 29.17 24.26 -1.29
C THR A 154 29.36 22.74 -1.13
N THR A 155 29.59 22.30 0.09
CA THR A 155 29.73 20.92 0.47
C THR A 155 28.62 20.45 1.41
N VAL A 156 27.88 21.39 2.02
CA VAL A 156 26.78 21.12 2.95
C VAL A 156 25.65 22.13 2.71
N PHE A 157 24.44 21.64 2.55
CA PHE A 157 23.24 22.48 2.43
C PHE A 157 22.00 21.72 2.91
N ASN A 158 20.91 22.42 3.14
CA ASN A 158 19.66 21.83 3.59
C ASN A 158 18.63 21.80 2.46
N ILE A 159 17.81 20.75 2.47
CA ILE A 159 16.57 20.66 1.72
C ILE A 159 15.40 20.60 2.71
N GLU A 160 14.26 21.08 2.29
CA GLU A 160 13.00 20.98 3.03
C GLU A 160 11.97 20.22 2.21
N LEU A 161 11.22 19.36 2.88
CA LEU A 161 10.08 18.66 2.32
C LEU A 161 8.79 19.36 2.76
N ASP A 162 7.77 19.33 1.94
CA ASP A 162 6.46 19.91 2.25
C ASP A 162 5.66 19.07 3.26
N GLN A 163 6.17 17.88 3.63
CA GLN A 163 5.57 16.98 4.61
C GLN A 163 6.61 16.44 5.60
N LEU A 164 6.13 16.02 6.77
CA LEU A 164 6.97 15.36 7.78
C LEU A 164 7.26 13.92 7.37
N ILE A 165 8.51 13.50 7.55
CA ILE A 165 8.95 12.11 7.40
C ILE A 165 9.59 11.64 8.70
N HIS A 166 9.59 10.34 8.95
CA HIS A 166 10.24 9.77 10.14
C HIS A 166 11.76 9.94 10.04
N CYS A 167 12.41 10.37 11.13
CA CYS A 167 13.85 10.64 11.13
C CYS A 167 14.70 9.44 10.72
N ASP A 168 14.34 8.25 11.17
CA ASP A 168 15.06 7.02 10.81
C ASP A 168 14.93 6.69 9.31
N SER A 169 13.86 7.14 8.67
CA SER A 169 13.64 6.93 7.23
C SER A 169 14.65 7.71 6.37
N VAL A 170 15.20 8.82 6.89
CA VAL A 170 16.23 9.62 6.17
C VAL A 170 17.50 8.80 5.99
N ALA A 171 17.88 8.00 6.98
CA ALA A 171 19.09 7.17 6.92
C ALA A 171 18.97 6.03 5.89
N THR A 172 17.74 5.61 5.56
CA THR A 172 17.44 4.54 4.59
C THR A 172 17.03 5.08 3.23
N ALA A 173 16.65 6.36 3.13
CA ALA A 173 16.31 7.01 1.88
C ALA A 173 17.54 7.13 0.99
N GLN A 174 17.37 6.80 -0.28
CA GLN A 174 18.44 7.01 -1.26
C GLN A 174 18.31 8.43 -1.83
N ILE A 175 19.23 9.31 -1.42
CA ILE A 175 19.29 10.70 -1.91
C ILE A 175 20.52 10.84 -2.78
N PHE A 176 20.31 11.32 -3.99
CA PHE A 176 21.37 11.56 -4.96
C PHE A 176 21.40 13.04 -5.37
N VAL A 177 22.57 13.58 -5.52
CA VAL A 177 22.77 14.87 -6.17
C VAL A 177 23.50 14.60 -7.48
N GLY A 178 22.82 14.75 -8.60
CA GLY A 178 23.38 14.59 -9.94
C GLY A 178 23.62 15.92 -10.59
N GLY A 179 24.69 16.05 -11.37
CA GLY A 179 25.06 17.24 -12.11
C GLY A 179 26.21 16.95 -13.05
N GLN A 180 27.17 17.87 -13.14
CA GLN A 180 28.36 17.71 -14.00
C GLN A 180 29.29 16.59 -13.50
N VAL A 181 29.29 16.31 -12.19
CA VAL A 181 30.11 15.28 -11.53
C VAL A 181 29.23 14.45 -10.61
N ASN A 182 29.46 13.13 -10.60
CA ASN A 182 28.80 12.26 -9.63
C ASN A 182 29.29 12.54 -8.21
N GLN A 183 28.36 12.77 -7.28
CA GLN A 183 28.66 13.13 -5.91
C GLN A 183 28.26 12.02 -4.95
N THR A 184 29.08 11.81 -3.92
CA THR A 184 28.68 11.00 -2.76
C THR A 184 27.87 11.91 -1.84
N VAL A 185 26.67 11.45 -1.45
CA VAL A 185 25.74 12.20 -0.61
C VAL A 185 25.54 11.48 0.72
N ILE A 186 25.65 12.23 1.81
CA ILE A 186 25.26 11.80 3.15
C ILE A 186 24.09 12.69 3.56
N ALA A 187 22.95 12.06 3.84
CA ALA A 187 21.75 12.75 4.30
C ALA A 187 21.61 12.58 5.82
N THR A 188 21.35 13.68 6.51
CA THR A 188 21.18 13.71 7.96
C THR A 188 19.90 14.46 8.30
N PRO A 189 18.94 13.85 9.03
CA PRO A 189 17.76 14.55 9.50
C PRO A 189 18.15 15.61 10.53
N ILE A 190 17.58 16.80 10.44
CA ILE A 190 17.78 17.85 11.43
C ILE A 190 16.44 18.29 12.03
N ASN A 191 16.48 18.83 13.25
CA ASN A 191 15.29 19.27 13.99
C ASN A 191 14.24 18.16 14.19
N CYS A 192 14.68 16.92 14.47
CA CYS A 192 13.77 15.80 14.77
C CYS A 192 12.92 16.10 16.01
N THR A 193 11.60 16.22 15.84
CA THR A 193 10.64 16.43 16.90
C THR A 193 9.60 15.30 16.83
N ASN A 194 9.38 14.58 17.91
CA ASN A 194 8.52 13.39 17.94
C ASN A 194 8.89 12.40 16.81
N ASP A 195 10.18 12.11 16.67
CA ASP A 195 10.77 11.23 15.66
C ASP A 195 10.48 11.62 14.19
N SER A 196 10.09 12.87 13.94
CA SER A 196 9.76 13.36 12.61
C SER A 196 10.48 14.65 12.28
N THR A 197 10.80 14.84 11.00
CA THR A 197 11.40 16.05 10.44
C THR A 197 10.90 16.30 9.02
N ASN A 198 10.95 17.57 8.61
CA ASN A 198 10.83 17.95 7.19
C ASN A 198 12.12 18.55 6.64
N THR A 199 13.18 18.61 7.45
CA THR A 199 14.45 19.23 7.05
C THR A 199 15.58 18.22 7.06
N ILE A 200 16.28 18.11 5.93
CA ILE A 200 17.38 17.17 5.73
C ILE A 200 18.62 17.97 5.34
N GLN A 201 19.71 17.75 6.07
CA GLN A 201 21.02 18.26 5.69
C GLN A 201 21.70 17.27 4.74
N LEU A 202 22.16 17.77 3.60
CA LEU A 202 22.93 17.01 2.63
C LEU A 202 24.40 17.43 2.72
N SER A 203 25.28 16.47 2.97
CA SER A 203 26.73 16.61 2.87
C SER A 203 27.18 15.91 1.60
N ILE A 204 27.84 16.62 0.70
CA ILE A 204 28.24 16.14 -0.62
C ILE A 204 29.75 16.20 -0.83
N ASN A 205 30.30 15.18 -1.50
CA ASN A 205 31.71 15.12 -1.84
C ASN A 205 31.91 14.53 -3.25
N PRO A 206 32.61 15.19 -4.18
CA PRO A 206 33.13 16.59 -4.05
C PRO A 206 31.97 17.58 -3.92
N GLY A 207 32.30 18.81 -3.48
CA GLY A 207 31.35 19.92 -3.45
C GLY A 207 30.90 20.36 -4.86
N LEU A 208 30.03 21.36 -4.93
CA LEU A 208 29.49 21.91 -6.18
C LEU A 208 30.56 22.77 -6.87
N ASN A 209 31.48 22.17 -7.61
CA ASN A 209 32.66 22.83 -8.15
C ASN A 209 32.52 23.32 -9.60
N GLU A 210 31.40 23.02 -10.26
CA GLU A 210 31.12 23.39 -11.64
C GLU A 210 29.82 24.18 -11.73
N SER A 211 29.79 25.17 -12.63
CA SER A 211 28.53 25.86 -12.95
C SER A 211 27.62 24.98 -13.78
N GLY A 212 26.35 24.99 -13.47
CA GLY A 212 25.37 24.21 -14.22
C GLY A 212 24.13 23.85 -13.43
N VAL A 213 23.30 22.99 -14.02
CA VAL A 213 22.10 22.47 -13.42
C VAL A 213 22.45 21.23 -12.60
N TYR A 214 22.01 21.22 -11.36
CA TYR A 214 22.07 20.07 -10.46
C TYR A 214 20.66 19.57 -10.17
N THR A 215 20.53 18.27 -10.02
CA THR A 215 19.24 17.62 -9.68
C THR A 215 19.41 16.85 -8.38
N ILE A 216 18.54 17.12 -7.43
CA ILE A 216 18.41 16.31 -6.21
C ILE A 216 17.32 15.28 -6.47
N TYR A 217 17.67 14.03 -6.35
CA TYR A 217 16.73 12.90 -6.39
C TYR A 217 16.54 12.38 -4.97
N PHE A 218 15.29 12.29 -4.54
CA PHE A 218 14.90 11.67 -3.29
C PHE A 218 14.11 10.43 -3.64
N GLN A 219 14.71 9.26 -3.43
CA GLN A 219 14.06 8.00 -3.66
C GLN A 219 13.47 7.50 -2.35
N SER A 220 12.17 7.41 -2.29
CA SER A 220 11.42 6.96 -1.13
C SER A 220 10.38 5.94 -1.54
N PHE A 221 10.25 4.90 -0.73
CA PHE A 221 9.22 3.88 -0.88
C PHE A 221 8.31 3.93 0.33
N PHE A 222 7.02 3.86 0.10
CA PHE A 222 6.00 3.78 1.13
C PHE A 222 5.36 2.40 1.09
N LEU A 223 5.28 1.76 2.25
CA LEU A 223 4.54 0.52 2.45
C LEU A 223 3.19 0.90 3.06
N ASP A 224 2.11 0.63 2.33
CA ASP A 224 0.76 0.87 2.84
C ASP A 224 0.31 -0.21 3.83
N ASP A 225 -0.85 -0.01 4.45
CA ASP A 225 -1.41 -0.96 5.42
C ASP A 225 -1.84 -2.28 4.76
N CYS A 226 -1.87 -2.33 3.43
CA CYS A 226 -2.14 -3.52 2.63
C CYS A 226 -0.86 -4.21 2.11
N ASN A 227 0.32 -3.81 2.60
CA ASN A 227 1.64 -4.30 2.20
C ASN A 227 2.00 -4.04 0.73
N ASN A 228 1.35 -3.08 0.06
CA ASN A 228 1.79 -2.64 -1.26
C ASN A 228 2.93 -1.63 -1.11
N ILE A 229 3.93 -1.75 -1.99
CA ILE A 229 5.06 -0.83 -2.04
C ILE A 229 4.79 0.21 -3.13
N TRP A 230 4.74 1.48 -2.72
CA TRP A 230 4.55 2.62 -3.60
C TRP A 230 5.85 3.39 -3.75
N ASP A 231 6.18 3.74 -5.00
CA ASP A 231 7.32 4.62 -5.30
C ASP A 231 6.88 6.08 -5.12
N LEU A 232 7.33 6.71 -4.05
CA LEU A 232 7.10 8.13 -3.75
C LEU A 232 8.33 8.98 -4.07
N SER A 233 9.16 8.52 -4.99
CA SER A 233 10.37 9.24 -5.40
C SER A 233 10.02 10.58 -6.05
N THR A 234 10.86 11.59 -5.78
CA THR A 234 10.70 12.93 -6.30
C THR A 234 12.05 13.53 -6.67
N ALA A 235 12.04 14.60 -7.45
CA ALA A 235 13.26 15.29 -7.82
C ALA A 235 13.02 16.80 -7.91
N THR A 236 14.05 17.58 -7.59
CA THR A 236 14.08 19.03 -7.79
C THR A 236 15.38 19.47 -8.43
N GLN A 237 15.37 20.58 -9.14
CA GLN A 237 16.55 21.15 -9.80
C GLN A 237 16.91 22.52 -9.24
N PHE A 238 18.21 22.81 -9.22
CA PHE A 238 18.74 24.12 -8.92
C PHE A 238 19.93 24.42 -9.81
N VAL A 239 20.30 25.70 -9.91
CA VAL A 239 21.39 26.15 -10.77
C VAL A 239 22.51 26.70 -9.88
N VAL A 240 23.72 26.22 -10.11
CA VAL A 240 24.94 26.80 -9.54
C VAL A 240 25.59 27.68 -10.60
N ASN A 241 25.81 28.94 -10.26
CA ASN A 241 26.44 29.91 -11.14
C ASN A 241 27.84 30.27 -10.64
N ASP A 242 28.65 30.86 -11.52
CA ASP A 242 29.90 31.52 -11.20
C ASP A 242 30.96 30.66 -10.51
N CYS A 243 31.04 29.37 -10.82
CA CYS A 243 32.18 28.58 -10.43
C CYS A 243 33.41 28.98 -11.23
N PRO A 244 34.56 29.26 -10.56
CA PRO A 244 35.78 29.50 -11.27
C PRO A 244 36.21 28.28 -12.07
N LEU A 245 36.62 28.48 -13.33
CA LEU A 245 37.15 27.41 -14.17
C LEU A 245 38.35 26.77 -13.46
N GLN A 246 38.29 25.51 -13.17
CA GLN A 246 39.46 24.73 -12.74
C GLN A 246 40.38 24.60 -13.96
N LEU A 247 41.41 25.43 -14.03
CA LEU A 247 42.49 25.23 -14.98
C LEU A 247 43.33 24.07 -14.47
N ASP A 248 43.14 22.88 -15.03
CA ASP A 248 44.09 21.81 -14.89
C ASP A 248 45.41 22.24 -15.56
N LEU A 249 46.31 22.82 -14.78
CA LEU A 249 47.68 23.03 -15.19
C LEU A 249 48.38 21.67 -15.26
N TYR A 250 48.25 21.00 -16.39
CA TYR A 250 49.17 19.93 -16.74
C TYR A 250 50.55 20.57 -16.87
N ALA A 251 51.33 20.50 -15.79
CA ALA A 251 52.76 20.73 -15.88
C ALA A 251 53.37 19.55 -16.66
N ASN A 252 53.85 19.86 -17.88
CA ASN A 252 54.70 18.98 -18.66
C ASN A 252 56.05 18.76 -17.95
#